data_2ac7b243bc95dbcb5da28857f69ae571
#
_entry.id   2ac7b243bc95dbcb5da28857f69ae571
#
_cell.length_a   1.000
_cell.length_b   1.000
_cell.length_c   1.000
_cell.angle_alpha   90.00
_cell.angle_beta   90.00
_cell.angle_gamma   90.00
#
_symmetry.space_group_name_H-M   'P 1'
#
loop_
_entity.id
_entity.type
_entity.pdbx_description
1 polymer ?
#
loop_
_entity_poly.entity_id
_entity_poly.type
_entity_poly.pdbx_seq_one_letter_code
_entity_poly.pdbx_strand_id
1 'polypeptide(L)'
;LGIIVSVCSISARSQQTDSLLLHDPYLAELDSLIASGDTGFLSLIDSLINLPTPKLKSQLVMRMGYNSNVVAASRTLGFNQFGVAPGISFYHKSGLYADYTGYWSKEYDPQYYLTVLSGGYMAGPTKWWSLMAEYNRYLYAGIGEDEYIAYKNSAGLSNFFDIKWVTLRLDYQLFFGDKIAHRINPSIMLNIEKTKLGRINRLAFYPTASVLYGSEQITELLPYARTYLGIIYRIRRNMPLYYEQTTTRFGVLNYSFSAPLSVNINNWTFLVNYTYNIPQALPGEPITLKSSGYISASISKRIEF
;
A
#
# COMPACT_ATOMS: atom_id res chain seq x y z
N LEU A 1 -51.10 -13.87 -37.70
CA LEU A 1 -51.11 -12.57 -36.96
C LEU A 1 -49.91 -12.62 -36.00
N GLY A 2 -48.75 -12.13 -36.42
CA GLY A 2 -47.54 -12.05 -35.62
C GLY A 2 -47.39 -10.63 -35.12
N ILE A 3 -47.34 -10.48 -33.80
CA ILE A 3 -47.03 -9.20 -33.15
C ILE A 3 -45.50 -9.17 -32.94
N ILE A 4 -44.85 -8.32 -33.70
CA ILE A 4 -43.44 -7.99 -33.52
C ILE A 4 -43.35 -6.99 -32.37
N VAL A 5 -42.91 -7.45 -31.20
CA VAL A 5 -42.53 -6.57 -30.09
C VAL A 5 -41.12 -6.08 -30.37
N SER A 6 -41.01 -4.86 -30.86
CA SER A 6 -39.73 -4.13 -30.98
C SER A 6 -39.28 -3.70 -29.60
N VAL A 7 -38.34 -4.44 -29.03
CA VAL A 7 -37.63 -4.03 -27.80
C VAL A 7 -36.68 -2.90 -28.19
N CYS A 8 -37.07 -1.67 -27.93
CA CYS A 8 -36.14 -0.54 -27.93
C CYS A 8 -35.11 -0.76 -26.82
N SER A 9 -33.93 -1.23 -27.18
CA SER A 9 -32.74 -1.18 -26.34
C SER A 9 -32.32 0.27 -26.21
N ILE A 10 -32.82 0.92 -25.16
CA ILE A 10 -32.26 2.16 -24.66
C ILE A 10 -30.89 1.78 -24.11
N SER A 11 -29.86 2.04 -24.90
CA SER A 11 -28.47 2.03 -24.45
C SER A 11 -28.36 3.13 -23.41
N ALA A 12 -28.53 2.77 -22.14
CA ALA A 12 -28.11 3.59 -21.03
C ALA A 12 -26.57 3.72 -21.15
N ARG A 13 -26.11 4.78 -21.82
CA ARG A 13 -24.79 5.34 -21.59
C ARG A 13 -24.81 5.91 -20.17
N SER A 14 -24.79 5.04 -19.18
CA SER A 14 -24.57 5.36 -17.79
C SER A 14 -23.13 5.83 -17.67
N GLN A 15 -22.93 7.12 -17.55
CA GLN A 15 -22.13 7.75 -16.51
C GLN A 15 -20.95 6.92 -15.99
N GLN A 16 -19.99 6.69 -16.85
CA GLN A 16 -18.69 6.15 -16.48
C GLN A 16 -17.79 7.25 -15.84
N THR A 17 -18.30 8.49 -15.81
CA THR A 17 -17.56 9.66 -15.30
C THR A 17 -17.73 9.85 -13.79
N ASP A 18 -18.84 9.41 -13.19
CA ASP A 18 -19.07 9.65 -11.75
C ASP A 18 -18.41 8.61 -10.84
N SER A 19 -18.10 7.42 -11.36
CA SER A 19 -17.36 6.42 -10.56
C SER A 19 -15.87 6.75 -10.41
N LEU A 20 -15.32 7.60 -11.26
CA LEU A 20 -13.93 8.07 -11.17
C LEU A 20 -13.73 9.11 -10.06
N LEU A 21 -14.78 9.83 -9.67
CA LEU A 21 -14.72 10.81 -8.57
C LEU A 21 -14.79 10.15 -7.17
N LEU A 22 -15.22 8.88 -7.09
CA LEU A 22 -15.33 8.14 -5.83
C LEU A 22 -14.03 7.41 -5.45
N HIS A 23 -13.10 7.31 -6.36
CA HIS A 23 -11.80 6.67 -6.15
C HIS A 23 -10.74 7.75 -6.09
N ASP A 24 -10.38 8.14 -4.88
CA ASP A 24 -9.25 9.03 -4.67
C ASP A 24 -7.96 8.30 -5.09
N PRO A 25 -7.30 8.72 -6.20
CA PRO A 25 -6.10 8.04 -6.69
C PRO A 25 -4.96 8.02 -5.66
N TYR A 26 -4.96 8.97 -4.72
CA TYR A 26 -3.95 9.03 -3.65
C TYR A 26 -4.17 7.99 -2.55
N LEU A 27 -5.42 7.60 -2.28
CA LEU A 27 -5.75 6.48 -1.41
C LEU A 27 -5.19 5.18 -1.93
N ALA A 28 -5.42 4.97 -3.19
CA ALA A 28 -4.98 3.84 -3.94
C ALA A 28 -3.45 3.70 -3.89
N GLU A 29 -2.73 4.80 -3.93
CA GLU A 29 -1.27 4.80 -3.91
C GLU A 29 -0.69 4.52 -2.53
N LEU A 30 -1.28 5.08 -1.48
CA LEU A 30 -0.88 4.80 -0.11
C LEU A 30 -1.08 3.34 0.28
N ASP A 31 -2.20 2.73 -0.09
CA ASP A 31 -2.42 1.31 0.12
C ASP A 31 -1.47 0.45 -0.74
N SER A 32 -1.03 0.95 -1.91
CA SER A 32 0.01 0.32 -2.72
C SER A 32 1.36 0.29 -2.01
N LEU A 33 1.75 1.40 -1.39
CA LEU A 33 2.98 1.48 -0.61
C LEU A 33 2.95 0.51 0.59
N ILE A 34 1.77 0.32 1.21
CA ILE A 34 1.58 -0.61 2.32
C ILE A 34 1.55 -2.06 1.84
N ALA A 35 0.79 -2.34 0.79
CA ALA A 35 0.60 -3.70 0.29
C ALA A 35 1.75 -4.19 -0.59
N SER A 36 2.49 -3.30 -1.25
CA SER A 36 3.67 -3.67 -2.04
C SER A 36 4.82 -4.19 -1.16
N GLY A 37 4.68 -4.13 0.19
CA GLY A 37 5.82 -4.34 1.05
C GLY A 37 6.94 -3.46 0.50
N ASP A 38 6.81 -2.15 0.70
CA ASP A 38 7.73 -1.14 0.20
C ASP A 38 9.15 -1.70 0.17
N THR A 39 9.85 -1.57 -0.95
CA THR A 39 11.25 -2.02 -1.05
C THR A 39 12.11 -1.38 0.04
N GLY A 40 11.71 -0.20 0.55
CA GLY A 40 12.21 0.41 1.77
C GLY A 40 11.93 -0.44 3.00
N PHE A 41 10.71 -0.95 3.14
CA PHE A 41 10.31 -1.79 4.26
C PHE A 41 11.00 -3.17 4.22
N LEU A 42 11.10 -3.83 3.07
CA LEU A 42 11.83 -5.09 2.93
C LEU A 42 13.34 -4.90 3.17
N SER A 43 13.92 -3.78 2.75
CA SER A 43 15.31 -3.44 3.06
C SER A 43 15.50 -3.13 4.55
N LEU A 44 14.47 -2.62 5.20
CA LEU A 44 14.43 -2.35 6.63
C LEU A 44 14.32 -3.67 7.42
N ILE A 45 13.47 -4.60 7.00
CA ILE A 45 13.41 -5.97 7.54
C ILE A 45 14.76 -6.66 7.34
N ASP A 46 15.35 -6.60 6.14
CA ASP A 46 16.64 -7.19 5.87
C ASP A 46 17.74 -6.55 6.74
N SER A 47 17.66 -5.25 7.01
CA SER A 47 18.55 -4.56 7.94
C SER A 47 18.34 -5.00 9.38
N LEU A 48 17.09 -5.23 9.82
CA LEU A 48 16.75 -5.71 11.17
C LEU A 48 17.20 -7.14 11.40
N ILE A 49 16.98 -8.03 10.44
CA ILE A 49 17.40 -9.44 10.52
C ILE A 49 18.92 -9.57 10.46
N ASN A 50 19.60 -8.64 9.80
CA ASN A 50 21.07 -8.62 9.66
C ASN A 50 21.81 -7.96 10.83
N LEU A 51 21.12 -7.52 11.89
CA LEU A 51 21.78 -6.94 13.05
C LEU A 51 22.55 -8.04 13.79
N PRO A 52 23.89 -8.11 13.68
CA PRO A 52 24.66 -8.98 14.56
C PRO A 52 24.58 -8.41 15.98
N THR A 53 24.09 -9.16 16.93
CA THR A 53 24.40 -8.88 18.32
C THR A 53 25.90 -9.18 18.54
N PRO A 54 26.81 -8.26 18.85
CA PRO A 54 26.70 -7.16 19.79
C PRO A 54 27.38 -5.85 19.33
N LYS A 55 26.83 -4.75 19.66
CA LYS A 55 27.17 -3.34 19.42
C LYS A 55 26.53 -2.82 18.14
N LEU A 56 25.28 -2.43 18.31
CA LEU A 56 24.55 -1.60 17.36
C LEU A 56 25.38 -0.35 17.03
N LYS A 57 25.85 -0.26 15.80
CA LYS A 57 26.45 0.93 15.24
C LYS A 57 25.36 1.76 14.58
N SER A 58 25.55 3.06 14.54
CA SER A 58 24.72 3.89 13.70
C SER A 58 25.04 3.63 12.24
N GLN A 59 24.02 3.68 11.37
CA GLN A 59 24.20 3.38 9.95
C GLN A 59 23.39 4.32 9.09
N LEU A 60 23.93 4.64 7.94
CA LEU A 60 23.29 5.35 6.85
C LEU A 60 23.05 4.37 5.70
N VAL A 61 21.83 4.29 5.21
CA VAL A 61 21.46 3.44 4.07
C VAL A 61 20.95 4.33 2.95
N MET A 62 21.60 4.29 1.81
CA MET A 62 21.13 4.90 0.57
C MET A 62 20.51 3.81 -0.30
N ARG A 63 19.34 4.04 -0.85
CA ARG A 63 18.63 3.06 -1.66
C ARG A 63 18.02 3.66 -2.92
N MET A 64 17.84 2.81 -3.92
CA MET A 64 17.09 3.09 -5.14
C MET A 64 16.13 1.92 -5.36
N GLY A 65 14.85 2.19 -5.32
CA GLY A 65 13.79 1.24 -5.60
C GLY A 65 13.24 1.39 -7.02
N TYR A 66 12.72 0.30 -7.56
CA TYR A 66 12.01 0.23 -8.84
C TYR A 66 10.80 -0.69 -8.68
N ASN A 67 9.64 -0.26 -9.16
CA ASN A 67 8.42 -1.06 -9.25
C ASN A 67 7.96 -1.11 -10.70
N SER A 68 7.70 -2.32 -11.22
CA SER A 68 7.22 -2.50 -12.60
C SER A 68 5.76 -2.07 -12.78
N ASN A 69 5.01 -2.05 -11.68
CA ASN A 69 3.64 -1.60 -11.64
C ASN A 69 3.36 -1.04 -10.25
N VAL A 70 2.90 0.19 -10.19
CA VAL A 70 2.38 0.78 -8.95
C VAL A 70 0.91 0.38 -8.87
N VAL A 71 0.63 -0.62 -8.05
CA VAL A 71 -0.74 -1.08 -7.82
C VAL A 71 -1.34 -0.19 -6.75
N ALA A 72 -2.27 0.64 -7.16
CA ALA A 72 -3.05 1.44 -6.24
C ALA A 72 -3.85 0.55 -5.28
N ALA A 73 -3.58 0.66 -3.97
CA ALA A 73 -4.33 0.02 -2.89
C ALA A 73 -4.49 -1.50 -2.99
N SER A 74 -3.51 -2.21 -3.54
CA SER A 74 -3.65 -3.63 -3.87
C SER A 74 -4.81 -3.93 -4.84
N ARG A 75 -5.39 -2.90 -5.42
CA ARG A 75 -6.54 -2.94 -6.30
C ARG A 75 -6.11 -2.33 -7.63
N THR A 76 -5.87 -3.15 -8.63
CA THR A 76 -5.46 -2.67 -9.94
C THR A 76 -6.54 -1.81 -10.57
N LEU A 77 -6.24 -0.56 -10.83
CA LEU A 77 -7.02 0.31 -11.71
C LEU A 77 -6.79 -0.02 -13.19
N GLY A 78 -6.01 -1.08 -13.48
CA GLY A 78 -5.74 -1.53 -14.84
C GLY A 78 -4.66 -0.72 -15.58
N PHE A 79 -3.93 0.16 -14.89
CA PHE A 79 -2.82 0.93 -15.46
C PHE A 79 -1.49 0.31 -15.02
N ASN A 80 -0.61 0.07 -15.99
CA ASN A 80 0.77 -0.32 -15.73
C ASN A 80 1.57 0.94 -15.42
N GLN A 81 1.80 1.21 -14.16
CA GLN A 81 2.61 2.34 -13.72
C GLN A 81 3.96 1.83 -13.25
N PHE A 82 5.02 2.30 -13.89
CA PHE A 82 6.33 2.06 -13.37
C PHE A 82 6.80 3.24 -12.50
N GLY A 83 7.45 2.95 -11.40
CA GLY A 83 7.93 3.96 -10.48
C GLY A 83 9.36 3.72 -10.03
N VAL A 84 10.06 4.82 -9.75
CA VAL A 84 11.39 4.83 -9.16
C VAL A 84 11.33 5.54 -7.82
N ALA A 85 11.94 4.96 -6.80
CA ALA A 85 11.91 5.48 -5.43
C ALA A 85 13.34 5.57 -4.84
N PRO A 86 14.05 6.69 -5.05
CA PRO A 86 15.28 6.97 -4.32
C PRO A 86 14.98 7.27 -2.85
N GLY A 87 15.82 6.78 -1.95
CA GLY A 87 15.66 7.00 -0.52
C GLY A 87 16.96 7.01 0.26
N ILE A 88 16.93 7.62 1.42
CA ILE A 88 18.01 7.67 2.38
C ILE A 88 17.46 7.47 3.79
N SER A 89 18.04 6.53 4.53
CA SER A 89 17.61 6.19 5.89
C SER A 89 18.80 6.31 6.84
N PHE A 90 18.55 6.89 7.99
CA PHE A 90 19.50 6.92 9.09
C PHE A 90 18.98 6.11 10.25
N TYR A 91 19.75 5.13 10.71
CA TYR A 91 19.45 4.27 11.86
C TYR A 91 20.45 4.58 12.97
N HIS A 92 19.95 5.07 14.08
CA HIS A 92 20.76 5.34 15.25
C HIS A 92 20.87 4.08 16.12
N LYS A 93 22.03 3.90 16.77
CA LYS A 93 22.29 2.76 17.68
C LYS A 93 21.28 2.58 18.82
N SER A 94 20.49 3.59 19.15
CA SER A 94 19.41 3.49 20.15
C SER A 94 18.12 2.87 19.64
N GLY A 95 18.02 2.54 18.33
CA GLY A 95 16.81 2.07 17.68
C GLY A 95 15.96 3.17 17.03
N LEU A 96 16.29 4.45 17.23
CA LEU A 96 15.66 5.53 16.49
C LEU A 96 16.08 5.51 15.03
N TYR A 97 15.16 5.81 14.14
CA TYR A 97 15.48 6.00 12.72
C TYR A 97 14.70 7.16 12.11
N ALA A 98 15.25 7.66 11.03
CA ALA A 98 14.61 8.62 10.14
C ALA A 98 14.84 8.19 8.70
N ASP A 99 13.83 8.39 7.87
CA ASP A 99 13.84 8.03 6.45
C ASP A 99 13.28 9.15 5.58
N TYR A 100 13.86 9.29 4.41
CA TYR A 100 13.40 10.14 3.34
C TYR A 100 13.30 9.29 2.08
N THR A 101 12.12 9.24 1.46
CA THR A 101 11.91 8.56 0.18
C THR A 101 11.16 9.48 -0.76
N GLY A 102 11.70 9.68 -1.96
CA GLY A 102 11.02 10.37 -3.05
C GLY A 102 10.46 9.37 -4.05
N TYR A 103 9.31 9.68 -4.65
CA TYR A 103 8.66 8.84 -5.65
C TYR A 103 8.55 9.59 -6.97
N TRP A 104 8.98 8.93 -8.02
CA TRP A 104 8.97 9.45 -9.37
C TRP A 104 8.31 8.44 -10.31
N SER A 105 7.40 8.92 -11.16
CA SER A 105 6.80 8.16 -12.24
C SER A 105 6.49 9.10 -13.40
N LYS A 106 6.65 8.64 -14.62
CA LYS A 106 6.32 9.43 -15.82
C LYS A 106 4.82 9.50 -16.12
N GLU A 107 4.02 8.74 -15.40
CA GLU A 107 2.55 8.78 -15.53
C GLU A 107 1.91 9.94 -14.76
N TYR A 108 2.68 10.63 -13.91
CA TYR A 108 2.22 11.77 -13.12
C TYR A 108 2.74 13.11 -13.67
N ASP A 109 2.01 14.17 -13.40
CA ASP A 109 2.42 15.56 -13.65
C ASP A 109 2.20 16.39 -12.35
N PRO A 110 3.27 16.78 -11.66
CA PRO A 110 4.69 16.56 -11.97
C PRO A 110 5.13 15.09 -11.78
N GLN A 111 6.12 14.67 -12.56
CA GLN A 111 6.65 13.30 -12.51
C GLN A 111 7.23 12.90 -11.14
N TYR A 112 7.78 13.86 -10.39
CA TYR A 112 8.08 13.71 -8.98
C TYR A 112 6.82 14.10 -8.20
N TYR A 113 6.08 13.11 -7.75
CA TYR A 113 4.71 13.32 -7.28
C TYR A 113 4.55 13.18 -5.77
N LEU A 114 5.46 12.47 -5.09
CA LEU A 114 5.33 12.19 -3.65
C LEU A 114 6.69 12.15 -2.96
N THR A 115 6.76 12.77 -1.78
CA THR A 115 7.84 12.58 -0.80
C THR A 115 7.25 12.00 0.47
N VAL A 116 7.86 10.94 0.99
CA VAL A 116 7.54 10.38 2.30
C VAL A 116 8.68 10.66 3.27
N LEU A 117 8.36 11.31 4.36
CA LEU A 117 9.24 11.50 5.50
C LEU A 117 8.79 10.58 6.61
N SER A 118 9.65 9.65 7.00
CA SER A 118 9.35 8.68 8.05
C SER A 118 10.29 8.85 9.23
N GLY A 119 9.78 8.59 10.41
CA GLY A 119 10.59 8.53 11.62
C GLY A 119 9.98 7.53 12.59
N GLY A 120 10.83 6.81 13.31
CA GLY A 120 10.32 5.78 14.18
C GLY A 120 11.34 5.24 15.16
N TYR A 121 10.89 4.22 15.87
CA TYR A 121 11.67 3.53 16.86
C TYR A 121 11.53 2.02 16.70
N MET A 122 12.65 1.32 16.69
CA MET A 122 12.74 -0.13 16.63
C MET A 122 13.26 -0.68 17.95
N ALA A 123 12.62 -1.70 18.48
CA ALA A 123 13.04 -2.39 19.69
C ALA A 123 12.93 -3.90 19.53
N GLY A 124 13.85 -4.61 20.16
CA GLY A 124 13.82 -6.06 20.31
C GLY A 124 13.71 -6.42 21.77
N PRO A 125 12.51 -6.39 22.40
CA PRO A 125 12.35 -6.70 23.81
C PRO A 125 12.83 -8.10 24.18
N THR A 126 12.72 -9.04 23.23
CA THR A 126 13.20 -10.42 23.40
C THR A 126 13.88 -10.91 22.09
N LYS A 127 14.51 -12.08 22.15
CA LYS A 127 15.15 -12.69 20.95
C LYS A 127 14.15 -13.18 19.89
N TRP A 128 12.90 -13.36 20.26
CA TRP A 128 11.85 -13.88 19.39
C TRP A 128 10.75 -12.85 19.09
N TRP A 129 10.83 -11.65 19.70
CA TRP A 129 9.87 -10.58 19.50
C TRP A 129 10.58 -9.25 19.26
N SER A 130 10.29 -8.61 18.17
CA SER A 130 10.70 -7.26 17.85
C SER A 130 9.49 -6.42 17.46
N LEU A 131 9.61 -5.12 17.67
CA LEU A 131 8.54 -4.17 17.35
C LEU A 131 9.14 -2.93 16.68
N MET A 132 8.33 -2.29 15.85
CA MET A 132 8.66 -1.02 15.21
C MET A 132 7.43 -0.11 15.32
N ALA A 133 7.64 1.09 15.86
CA ALA A 133 6.67 2.18 15.83
C ALA A 133 7.14 3.23 14.83
N GLU A 134 6.25 3.68 13.97
CA GLU A 134 6.58 4.56 12.84
C GLU A 134 5.55 5.67 12.69
N TYR A 135 6.01 6.84 12.29
CA TYR A 135 5.20 7.95 11.83
C TYR A 135 5.67 8.37 10.43
N ASN A 136 4.73 8.55 9.52
CA ASN A 136 4.99 8.98 8.15
C ASN A 136 4.24 10.28 7.84
N ARG A 137 4.92 11.19 7.16
CA ARG A 137 4.37 12.39 6.56
C ARG A 137 4.45 12.30 5.05
N TYR A 138 3.33 12.44 4.38
CA TYR A 138 3.19 12.41 2.92
C TYR A 138 3.12 13.84 2.38
N LEU A 139 4.06 14.19 1.50
CA LEU A 139 4.15 15.49 0.85
C LEU A 139 3.93 15.27 -0.66
N TYR A 140 2.76 15.63 -1.13
CA TYR A 140 2.39 15.47 -2.53
C TYR A 140 2.84 16.70 -3.31
N ALA A 141 3.51 16.50 -4.47
CA ALA A 141 3.92 17.57 -5.36
C ALA A 141 2.81 17.86 -6.39
N GLY A 142 2.65 19.15 -6.75
CA GLY A 142 1.66 19.57 -7.74
C GLY A 142 0.24 19.76 -7.19
N ILE A 143 0.03 19.54 -5.90
CA ILE A 143 -1.26 19.74 -5.24
C ILE A 143 -1.21 21.07 -4.49
N GLY A 144 -2.24 21.92 -4.69
CA GLY A 144 -2.39 23.18 -3.97
C GLY A 144 -2.65 22.95 -2.47
N GLU A 145 -2.28 23.93 -1.62
CA GLU A 145 -2.48 23.81 -0.16
C GLU A 145 -3.96 23.63 0.23
N ASP A 146 -4.89 24.14 -0.59
CA ASP A 146 -6.34 24.09 -0.39
C ASP A 146 -6.99 22.86 -1.03
N GLU A 147 -6.22 22.01 -1.74
CA GLU A 147 -6.76 20.80 -2.33
C GLU A 147 -6.96 19.69 -1.29
N TYR A 148 -8.05 18.97 -1.47
CA TYR A 148 -8.41 17.84 -0.62
C TYR A 148 -7.39 16.70 -0.76
N ILE A 149 -6.73 16.34 0.33
CA ILE A 149 -5.82 15.19 0.42
C ILE A 149 -6.30 14.28 1.54
N ALA A 150 -6.87 13.14 1.17
CA ALA A 150 -7.46 12.20 2.11
C ALA A 150 -6.51 11.85 3.26
N TYR A 151 -5.26 11.55 2.96
CA TYR A 151 -4.27 11.15 3.95
C TYR A 151 -2.97 11.94 3.77
N LYS A 152 -2.64 12.70 4.80
CA LYS A 152 -1.40 13.50 4.87
C LYS A 152 -0.36 12.87 5.80
N ASN A 153 -0.82 11.94 6.66
CA ASN A 153 0.02 11.32 7.68
C ASN A 153 -0.39 9.87 7.91
N SER A 154 0.54 9.06 8.43
CA SER A 154 0.20 7.79 9.05
C SER A 154 1.01 7.53 10.31
N ALA A 155 0.46 6.74 11.21
CA ALA A 155 1.15 6.20 12.37
C ALA A 155 0.96 4.70 12.40
N GLY A 156 2.05 3.95 12.55
CA GLY A 156 2.06 2.51 12.45
C GLY A 156 2.74 1.83 13.63
N LEU A 157 2.33 0.61 13.88
CA LEU A 157 2.97 -0.31 14.81
C LEU A 157 3.07 -1.69 14.16
N SER A 158 4.31 -2.17 14.01
CA SER A 158 4.61 -3.50 13.47
C SER A 158 5.18 -4.38 14.55
N ASN A 159 4.66 -5.60 14.69
CA ASN A 159 5.17 -6.62 15.59
C ASN A 159 5.66 -7.81 14.79
N PHE A 160 6.84 -8.32 15.14
CA PHE A 160 7.48 -9.46 14.50
C PHE A 160 7.72 -10.53 15.56
N PHE A 161 7.27 -11.75 15.28
CA PHE A 161 7.44 -12.90 16.17
C PHE A 161 8.23 -13.99 15.41
N ASP A 162 9.50 -14.13 15.75
CA ASP A 162 10.43 -15.05 15.11
C ASP A 162 10.39 -16.42 15.76
N ILE A 163 9.88 -17.40 15.02
CA ILE A 163 9.74 -18.78 15.44
C ILE A 163 10.59 -19.66 14.52
N LYS A 164 11.87 -19.82 14.86
CA LYS A 164 12.84 -20.58 14.07
C LYS A 164 12.95 -20.05 12.62
N TRP A 165 12.36 -20.77 11.67
CA TRP A 165 12.35 -20.44 10.24
C TRP A 165 11.09 -19.73 9.77
N VAL A 166 10.19 -19.39 10.68
CA VAL A 166 8.94 -18.67 10.42
C VAL A 166 8.94 -17.37 11.20
N THR A 167 8.58 -16.26 10.56
CA THR A 167 8.23 -14.99 11.21
C THR A 167 6.75 -14.71 11.01
N LEU A 168 6.03 -14.54 12.12
CA LEU A 168 4.68 -13.98 12.09
C LEU A 168 4.79 -12.47 12.28
N ARG A 169 4.10 -11.71 11.44
CA ARG A 169 4.08 -10.27 11.51
C ARG A 169 2.65 -9.78 11.62
N LEU A 170 2.46 -8.76 12.46
CA LEU A 170 1.19 -8.06 12.60
C LEU A 170 1.45 -6.56 12.55
N ASP A 171 0.97 -5.93 11.49
CA ASP A 171 1.02 -4.49 11.33
C ASP A 171 -0.35 -3.89 11.61
N TYR A 172 -0.33 -2.76 12.28
CA TYR A 172 -1.45 -1.85 12.38
C TYR A 172 -1.00 -0.48 11.89
N GLN A 173 -1.80 0.14 11.03
CA GLN A 173 -1.53 1.47 10.52
C GLN A 173 -2.79 2.32 10.54
N LEU A 174 -2.65 3.51 11.10
CA LEU A 174 -3.67 4.56 11.13
C LEU A 174 -3.26 5.65 10.15
N PHE A 175 -4.04 5.85 9.11
CA PHE A 175 -3.91 6.99 8.18
C PHE A 175 -4.82 8.11 8.61
N PHE A 176 -4.32 9.33 8.53
CA PHE A 176 -5.10 10.51 8.92
C PHE A 176 -4.70 11.77 8.13
N GLY A 177 -5.68 12.65 7.97
CA GLY A 177 -5.63 13.87 7.20
C GLY A 177 -7.06 14.40 7.13
N ASP A 178 -7.58 14.59 5.94
CA ASP A 178 -8.98 14.97 5.74
C ASP A 178 -9.92 13.76 5.95
N LYS A 179 -9.38 12.54 5.87
CA LYS A 179 -10.05 11.27 6.23
C LYS A 179 -9.22 10.46 7.22
N ILE A 180 -9.85 9.48 7.83
CA ILE A 180 -9.21 8.49 8.70
C ILE A 180 -9.45 7.10 8.11
N ALA A 181 -8.39 6.30 8.03
CA ALA A 181 -8.48 4.89 7.66
C ALA A 181 -7.59 4.02 8.55
N HIS A 182 -8.10 2.84 8.85
CA HIS A 182 -7.40 1.81 9.61
C HIS A 182 -6.99 0.68 8.69
N ARG A 183 -5.76 0.21 8.82
CA ARG A 183 -5.23 -0.96 8.10
C ARG A 183 -4.61 -1.92 9.11
N ILE A 184 -4.94 -3.19 8.97
CA ILE A 184 -4.36 -4.30 9.74
C ILE A 184 -3.84 -5.32 8.74
N ASN A 185 -2.57 -5.68 8.83
CA ASN A 185 -1.93 -6.58 7.89
C ASN A 185 -1.19 -7.72 8.62
N PRO A 186 -1.89 -8.78 9.03
CA PRO A 186 -1.25 -10.01 9.47
C PRO A 186 -0.54 -10.70 8.31
N SER A 187 0.66 -11.18 8.53
CA SER A 187 1.43 -11.93 7.55
C SER A 187 2.25 -13.05 8.17
N ILE A 188 2.55 -14.04 7.36
CA ILE A 188 3.46 -15.15 7.67
C ILE A 188 4.58 -15.16 6.64
N MET A 189 5.82 -15.20 7.09
CA MET A 189 7.02 -15.17 6.30
C MET A 189 7.89 -16.39 6.64
N LEU A 190 8.44 -17.04 5.61
CA LEU A 190 9.42 -18.12 5.77
C LEU A 190 10.81 -17.55 5.58
N ASN A 191 11.71 -17.82 6.52
CA ASN A 191 13.10 -17.35 6.49
C ASN A 191 14.00 -18.47 5.96
N ILE A 192 14.36 -18.41 4.69
CA ILE A 192 15.27 -19.36 4.04
C ILE A 192 16.54 -18.59 3.68
N GLU A 193 17.61 -18.86 4.43
CA GLU A 193 18.84 -18.12 4.22
C GLU A 193 20.07 -19.01 4.18
N LYS A 194 21.06 -18.55 3.42
CA LYS A 194 22.37 -19.16 3.30
C LYS A 194 23.45 -18.09 3.36
N THR A 195 24.40 -18.28 4.22
CA THR A 195 25.51 -17.35 4.43
C THR A 195 26.82 -17.90 3.87
N LYS A 196 27.78 -17.01 3.58
CA LYS A 196 29.14 -17.35 3.15
C LYS A 196 29.22 -18.16 1.85
N LEU A 197 28.50 -17.70 0.81
CA LEU A 197 28.54 -18.29 -0.53
C LEU A 197 29.60 -17.59 -1.40
N GLY A 198 30.87 -17.89 -1.18
CA GLY A 198 31.99 -17.25 -1.87
C GLY A 198 32.04 -15.73 -1.61
N ARG A 199 31.77 -14.91 -2.63
CA ARG A 199 31.71 -13.43 -2.51
C ARG A 199 30.38 -12.92 -1.94
N ILE A 200 29.36 -13.77 -1.86
CA ILE A 200 28.05 -13.42 -1.32
C ILE A 200 28.08 -13.65 0.19
N ASN A 201 27.89 -12.59 0.96
CA ASN A 201 27.88 -12.66 2.42
C ASN A 201 26.62 -13.38 2.91
N ARG A 202 25.46 -13.09 2.25
CA ARG A 202 24.18 -13.68 2.58
C ARG A 202 23.28 -13.71 1.34
N LEU A 203 22.64 -14.84 1.14
CA LEU A 203 21.52 -15.04 0.22
C LEU A 203 20.29 -15.40 1.06
N ALA A 204 19.21 -14.67 0.89
CA ALA A 204 18.03 -14.89 1.67
C ALA A 204 16.77 -14.84 0.79
N PHE A 205 15.82 -15.74 1.04
CA PHE A 205 14.55 -15.83 0.35
C PHE A 205 13.42 -15.87 1.38
N TYR A 206 12.46 -14.95 1.28
CA TYR A 206 11.44 -14.71 2.30
C TYR A 206 10.01 -14.80 1.74
N PRO A 207 9.56 -15.95 1.22
CA PRO A 207 8.20 -16.06 0.73
C PRO A 207 7.21 -15.71 1.84
N THR A 208 6.29 -14.79 1.52
CA THR A 208 5.37 -14.19 2.48
C THR A 208 3.95 -14.27 1.96
N ALA A 209 3.02 -14.62 2.83
CA ALA A 209 1.59 -14.50 2.60
C ALA A 209 1.00 -13.51 3.60
N SER A 210 0.15 -12.60 3.13
CA SER A 210 -0.47 -11.59 3.97
C SER A 210 -1.93 -11.36 3.61
N VAL A 211 -2.68 -10.81 4.57
CA VAL A 211 -4.08 -10.43 4.39
C VAL A 211 -4.24 -9.00 4.87
N LEU A 212 -4.65 -8.12 3.96
CA LEU A 212 -4.91 -6.73 4.30
C LEU A 212 -6.38 -6.54 4.71
N TYR A 213 -6.60 -6.16 5.95
CA TYR A 213 -7.89 -5.69 6.44
C TYR A 213 -7.89 -4.17 6.51
N GLY A 214 -9.01 -3.55 6.18
CA GLY A 214 -9.09 -2.10 6.30
C GLY A 214 -10.48 -1.54 6.25
N SER A 215 -10.59 -0.25 6.56
CA SER A 215 -11.81 0.53 6.43
C SER A 215 -11.80 1.30 5.10
N GLU A 216 -12.93 1.25 4.39
CA GLU A 216 -13.20 2.05 3.20
C GLU A 216 -14.50 2.82 3.34
N GLN A 217 -14.51 4.04 2.82
CA GLN A 217 -15.72 4.85 2.72
C GLN A 217 -16.39 4.57 1.36
N ILE A 218 -17.57 3.97 1.40
CA ILE A 218 -18.36 3.67 0.22
C ILE A 218 -19.50 4.67 0.15
N THR A 219 -19.58 5.43 -0.94
CA THR A 219 -20.68 6.34 -1.21
C THR A 219 -21.68 5.67 -2.15
N GLU A 220 -22.87 5.43 -1.67
CA GLU A 220 -23.97 4.84 -2.43
C GLU A 220 -24.98 5.92 -2.79
N LEU A 221 -25.49 5.92 -4.03
CA LEU A 221 -26.59 6.76 -4.47
C LEU A 221 -27.90 6.05 -4.13
N LEU A 222 -28.59 6.53 -3.11
CA LEU A 222 -29.86 5.97 -2.68
C LEU A 222 -31.04 6.80 -3.22
N PRO A 223 -32.12 6.17 -3.72
CA PRO A 223 -33.27 6.90 -4.20
C PRO A 223 -34.05 7.54 -3.03
N TYR A 224 -34.37 8.82 -3.16
CA TYR A 224 -35.23 9.52 -2.20
C TYR A 224 -36.65 8.93 -2.14
N ALA A 225 -37.17 8.43 -3.27
CA ALA A 225 -38.47 7.82 -3.36
C ALA A 225 -38.36 6.39 -3.88
N ARG A 226 -38.96 5.45 -3.16
CA ARG A 226 -39.04 4.03 -3.55
C ARG A 226 -40.31 3.68 -4.31
N THR A 227 -41.26 4.64 -4.41
CA THR A 227 -42.57 4.44 -5.10
C THR A 227 -42.60 5.20 -6.41
N TYR A 228 -43.26 4.62 -7.41
CA TYR A 228 -43.42 5.23 -8.74
C TYR A 228 -44.04 6.66 -8.68
N LEU A 229 -45.07 6.85 -7.85
CA LEU A 229 -45.67 8.16 -7.66
C LEU A 229 -44.72 9.18 -7.02
N GLY A 230 -43.89 8.73 -6.08
CA GLY A 230 -42.87 9.57 -5.46
C GLY A 230 -41.77 10.00 -6.45
N ILE A 231 -41.38 9.13 -7.38
CA ILE A 231 -40.42 9.45 -8.44
C ILE A 231 -41.04 10.50 -9.39
N ILE A 232 -42.27 10.29 -9.87
CA ILE A 232 -42.98 11.26 -10.76
C ILE A 232 -43.14 12.61 -10.06
N TYR A 233 -43.49 12.62 -8.80
CA TYR A 233 -43.66 13.86 -8.02
C TYR A 233 -42.35 14.66 -7.98
N ARG A 234 -41.22 13.99 -7.73
CA ARG A 234 -39.88 14.63 -7.71
C ARG A 234 -39.46 15.15 -9.09
N ILE A 235 -39.67 14.36 -10.14
CA ILE A 235 -39.40 14.80 -11.52
C ILE A 235 -40.20 16.05 -11.86
N ARG A 236 -41.49 16.06 -11.58
CA ARG A 236 -42.39 17.22 -11.86
C ARG A 236 -41.96 18.47 -11.12
N ARG A 237 -41.33 18.34 -9.95
CA ARG A 237 -40.87 19.47 -9.13
C ARG A 237 -39.38 19.78 -9.30
N ASN A 238 -38.72 19.16 -10.26
CA ASN A 238 -37.27 19.30 -10.50
C ASN A 238 -36.44 19.07 -9.23
N MET A 239 -36.84 18.09 -8.39
CA MET A 239 -36.14 17.71 -7.18
C MET A 239 -35.15 16.56 -7.47
N PRO A 240 -34.02 16.48 -6.76
CA PRO A 240 -33.07 15.39 -6.94
C PRO A 240 -33.73 14.04 -6.65
N LEU A 241 -33.47 13.05 -7.50
CA LEU A 241 -34.02 11.69 -7.39
C LEU A 241 -33.24 10.82 -6.42
N TYR A 242 -31.95 11.10 -6.26
CA TYR A 242 -31.01 10.34 -5.44
C TYR A 242 -30.32 11.25 -4.43
N TYR A 243 -29.89 10.69 -3.35
CA TYR A 243 -28.99 11.32 -2.38
C TYR A 243 -27.78 10.42 -2.15
N GLU A 244 -26.67 11.02 -1.83
CA GLU A 244 -25.44 10.31 -1.49
C GLU A 244 -25.45 9.91 -0.02
N GLN A 245 -25.20 8.64 0.24
CA GLN A 245 -24.97 8.13 1.58
C GLN A 245 -23.59 7.51 1.65
N THR A 246 -22.68 8.13 2.41
CA THR A 246 -21.35 7.59 2.67
C THR A 246 -21.38 6.74 3.93
N THR A 247 -20.94 5.50 3.79
CA THR A 247 -20.84 4.53 4.88
C THR A 247 -19.40 4.02 4.98
N THR A 248 -18.84 3.97 6.17
CA THR A 248 -17.53 3.33 6.40
C THR A 248 -17.76 1.84 6.61
N ARG A 249 -17.12 1.03 5.76
CA ARG A 249 -17.15 -0.43 5.87
C ARG A 249 -15.74 -0.95 6.16
N PHE A 250 -15.66 -1.96 6.99
CA PHE A 250 -14.41 -2.63 7.36
C PHE A 250 -14.46 -4.09 6.91
N GLY A 251 -13.38 -4.57 6.29
CA GLY A 251 -13.28 -5.97 5.85
C GLY A 251 -11.95 -6.30 5.22
N VAL A 252 -11.88 -7.46 4.59
CA VAL A 252 -10.71 -7.88 3.82
C VAL A 252 -10.64 -7.06 2.53
N LEU A 253 -9.51 -6.41 2.30
CA LEU A 253 -9.25 -5.61 1.10
C LEU A 253 -8.42 -6.38 0.07
N ASN A 254 -7.46 -7.19 0.55
CA ASN A 254 -6.55 -7.91 -0.34
C ASN A 254 -5.95 -9.14 0.34
N TYR A 255 -5.68 -10.19 -0.48
CA TYR A 255 -4.73 -11.25 -0.16
C TYR A 255 -3.48 -11.02 -1.00
N SER A 256 -2.29 -11.07 -0.40
CA SER A 256 -1.04 -10.84 -1.09
C SER A 256 -0.06 -11.99 -0.84
N PHE A 257 0.61 -12.39 -1.91
CA PHE A 257 1.70 -13.37 -1.88
C PHE A 257 2.93 -12.74 -2.48
N SER A 258 4.03 -12.72 -1.75
CA SER A 258 5.29 -12.14 -2.21
C SER A 258 6.44 -13.13 -2.07
N ALA A 259 7.43 -12.99 -2.94
CA ALA A 259 8.59 -13.86 -3.02
C ALA A 259 9.89 -13.03 -3.13
N PRO A 260 10.28 -12.30 -2.07
CA PRO A 260 11.49 -11.50 -2.08
C PRO A 260 12.75 -12.36 -1.97
N LEU A 261 13.73 -12.04 -2.83
CA LEU A 261 15.06 -12.60 -2.86
C LEU A 261 16.08 -11.49 -2.59
N SER A 262 16.84 -11.61 -1.52
CA SER A 262 17.87 -10.65 -1.10
C SER A 262 19.25 -11.24 -1.24
N VAL A 263 20.18 -10.46 -1.80
CA VAL A 263 21.60 -10.82 -1.98
C VAL A 263 22.46 -9.72 -1.37
N ASN A 264 23.25 -10.09 -0.35
CA ASN A 264 24.19 -9.19 0.31
C ASN A 264 25.63 -9.47 -0.14
N ILE A 265 26.28 -8.43 -0.67
CA ILE A 265 27.71 -8.47 -1.07
C ILE A 265 28.39 -7.27 -0.43
N ASN A 266 29.26 -7.52 0.55
CA ASN A 266 29.87 -6.47 1.39
C ASN A 266 28.81 -5.56 2.01
N ASN A 267 28.81 -4.27 1.64
CA ASN A 267 27.88 -3.26 2.14
C ASN A 267 26.72 -2.98 1.15
N TRP A 268 26.61 -3.79 0.09
CA TRP A 268 25.55 -3.67 -0.90
C TRP A 268 24.50 -4.76 -0.69
N THR A 269 23.24 -4.37 -0.79
CA THR A 269 22.09 -5.28 -0.80
C THR A 269 21.35 -5.11 -2.11
N PHE A 270 21.09 -6.22 -2.77
CA PHE A 270 20.25 -6.32 -3.96
C PHE A 270 18.99 -7.11 -3.58
N LEU A 271 17.83 -6.53 -3.80
CA LEU A 271 16.57 -7.16 -3.51
C LEU A 271 15.73 -7.20 -4.79
N VAL A 272 15.15 -8.35 -5.08
CA VAL A 272 14.14 -8.52 -6.14
C VAL A 272 12.94 -9.21 -5.50
N ASN A 273 11.75 -8.72 -5.76
CA ASN A 273 10.53 -9.28 -5.22
C ASN A 273 9.47 -9.40 -6.32
N TYR A 274 8.77 -10.51 -6.34
CA TYR A 274 7.53 -10.67 -7.09
C TYR A 274 6.37 -10.69 -6.10
N THR A 275 5.35 -9.86 -6.35
CA THR A 275 4.14 -9.82 -5.54
C THR A 275 2.93 -10.13 -6.40
N TYR A 276 2.03 -10.98 -5.90
CA TYR A 276 0.74 -11.30 -6.51
C TYR A 276 -0.38 -10.92 -5.55
N ASN A 277 -1.32 -10.11 -6.03
CA ASN A 277 -2.44 -9.56 -5.27
C ASN A 277 -3.77 -10.11 -5.76
N ILE A 278 -4.64 -10.46 -4.80
CA ILE A 278 -6.02 -10.89 -5.03
C ILE A 278 -6.93 -9.94 -4.24
N PRO A 279 -7.30 -8.80 -4.85
CA PRO A 279 -8.13 -7.81 -4.17
C PRO A 279 -9.55 -8.32 -3.94
N GLN A 280 -10.16 -7.88 -2.85
CA GLN A 280 -11.51 -8.24 -2.45
C GLN A 280 -12.39 -6.97 -2.43
N ALA A 281 -13.56 -7.06 -3.07
CA ALA A 281 -14.55 -5.99 -2.98
C ALA A 281 -15.29 -6.06 -1.64
N LEU A 282 -15.46 -4.92 -0.99
CA LEU A 282 -16.29 -4.84 0.20
C LEU A 282 -17.78 -4.90 -0.18
N PRO A 283 -18.66 -5.38 0.72
CA PRO A 283 -20.10 -5.41 0.46
C PRO A 283 -20.65 -4.01 0.09
N GLY A 284 -21.32 -3.90 -1.05
CA GLY A 284 -21.84 -2.64 -1.58
C GLY A 284 -20.86 -1.85 -2.46
N GLU A 285 -19.66 -2.36 -2.69
CA GLU A 285 -18.72 -1.74 -3.61
C GLU A 285 -19.01 -2.17 -5.06
N PRO A 286 -19.30 -1.22 -5.97
CA PRO A 286 -19.76 -1.55 -7.34
C PRO A 286 -18.61 -1.89 -8.30
N ILE A 287 -17.42 -2.25 -7.80
CA ILE A 287 -16.19 -2.41 -8.59
C ILE A 287 -15.84 -3.89 -8.78
N THR A 288 -15.55 -4.29 -10.02
CA THR A 288 -14.95 -5.60 -10.31
C THR A 288 -13.44 -5.49 -10.24
N LEU A 289 -12.85 -6.06 -9.21
CA LEU A 289 -11.42 -6.04 -8.97
C LEU A 289 -10.75 -7.24 -9.66
N LYS A 290 -9.59 -7.01 -10.30
CA LYS A 290 -8.81 -8.06 -10.96
C LYS A 290 -7.54 -8.35 -10.18
N SER A 291 -7.18 -9.62 -10.08
CA SER A 291 -5.88 -10.02 -9.56
C SER A 291 -4.76 -9.48 -10.42
N SER A 292 -3.65 -9.13 -9.81
CA SER A 292 -2.49 -8.55 -10.49
C SER A 292 -1.19 -8.98 -9.86
N GLY A 293 -0.13 -8.98 -10.66
CA GLY A 293 1.22 -9.22 -10.20
C GLY A 293 2.17 -8.13 -10.67
N TYR A 294 3.19 -7.84 -9.86
CA TYR A 294 4.23 -6.90 -10.22
C TYR A 294 5.59 -7.36 -9.67
N ILE A 295 6.64 -6.84 -10.29
CA ILE A 295 8.03 -7.05 -9.85
C ILE A 295 8.54 -5.74 -9.28
N SER A 296 9.14 -5.82 -8.10
CA SER A 296 9.92 -4.74 -7.51
C SER A 296 11.38 -5.14 -7.37
N ALA A 297 12.27 -4.18 -7.49
CA ALA A 297 13.70 -4.37 -7.29
C ALA A 297 14.28 -3.19 -6.52
N SER A 298 15.27 -3.44 -5.69
CA SER A 298 16.03 -2.35 -5.08
C SER A 298 17.50 -2.68 -4.94
N ILE A 299 18.29 -1.63 -4.94
CA ILE A 299 19.71 -1.65 -4.60
C ILE A 299 19.91 -0.70 -3.45
N SER A 300 20.62 -1.14 -2.42
CA SER A 300 20.97 -0.29 -1.29
C SER A 300 22.44 -0.43 -0.90
N LYS A 301 22.99 0.65 -0.36
CA LYS A 301 24.35 0.71 0.17
C LYS A 301 24.31 1.15 1.62
N ARG A 302 24.91 0.34 2.50
CA ARG A 302 25.02 0.62 3.94
C ARG A 302 26.39 1.20 4.26
N ILE A 303 26.42 2.23 5.10
CA ILE A 303 27.61 2.88 5.66
C ILE A 303 27.46 2.86 7.17
N GLU A 304 28.38 2.22 7.89
CA GLU A 304 28.39 2.10 9.36
C GLU A 304 29.42 3.08 9.97
N PHE A 305 29.11 3.65 11.14
CA PHE A 305 29.99 4.56 11.89
C PHE A 305 29.68 4.59 13.39
#